data_9d6f66605eee3a1d2cbfb2c593529d88
#
_entry.id   9d6f66605eee3a1d2cbfb2c593529d88
#
_cell.length_a   1.000
_cell.length_b   1.000
_cell.length_c   1.000
_cell.angle_alpha   90.00
_cell.angle_beta   90.00
_cell.angle_gamma   90.00
#
_symmetry.space_group_name_H-M   'P 1'
#
loop_
_entity.id
_entity.type
_entity.pdbx_description
1 polymer ?
#
loop_
_entity_poly.entity_id
_entity_poly.type
_entity_poly.pdbx_seq_one_letter_code
_entity_poly.pdbx_strand_id
1 'polypeptide(L)'
;MALGLLLSAVPAHAEDPTTLADRLARIQQAQQQQQQHLSALQAQQGDVQQKLAALQAQLAQSTADLAPVASQAQALQLKLADATTRIVNDQANYDQHLKAFGTDVRKIYALGGMRWIEFIFSARSFDDLLSRTIYLQQLSVGEFQIARKLQAEKKTIEAEQQLLAQQQAALAPVLAALQNRANAVAGQVAQVAGYDDQLDAQRRQTLIQLAGLSRQSRSLTAALDRYQTEAALAALKGSGAAYGTTCPAAAPAGSVRFCGHGWGHGVGLGQWGAKGMALAGLNYRFIDQHFYSGTTWASLATASTPIHVAVLWGTATYRVVANGPAQLTAGGRVVNLAPGQVVSLNAAGGVQKIVPTNPGTRLAVYGASGLYHHYRGSIVSQPSGRLDYIINVLPIEDYLRGLGEVPSSWPLEAIKAQIVAARCYALTHLGSTGLYDVDDTTQYQVYLGADNESGPQNAAVDQTSGQVLMSGGRVIVAFFSASDGGHTANVSDIFGGSLATYPYLRGVADPWDIVAPRHTWYTGTYSYATLERLYFSAADITAYGHLRGLDLHDRDSSDRLNTVGLIGSRGVKRIGIQAFLHGFNASPLTGRDVLWNEMFGSTPAQTWRYW
;
A
#
# COMPACT_ATOMS: atom_id res chain seq x y z
N MET A 1 -4.36 17.48 33.07
CA MET A 1 -4.18 16.67 34.30
C MET A 1 -3.74 15.28 33.89
N ALA A 2 -2.48 14.98 34.11
CA ALA A 2 -1.88 13.69 33.80
C ALA A 2 -2.26 12.70 34.92
N LEU A 3 -3.13 11.74 34.62
CA LEU A 3 -3.39 10.61 35.49
C LEU A 3 -2.24 9.61 35.34
N GLY A 4 -1.20 9.80 36.12
CA GLY A 4 -0.11 8.84 36.26
C GLY A 4 -0.61 7.59 37.03
N LEU A 5 -1.16 6.63 36.30
CA LEU A 5 -1.33 5.27 36.81
C LEU A 5 0.02 4.55 36.73
N LEU A 6 0.84 4.72 37.77
CA LEU A 6 1.92 3.79 38.13
C LEU A 6 1.28 2.46 38.51
N LEU A 7 1.06 1.59 37.55
CA LEU A 7 0.78 0.19 37.78
C LEU A 7 2.14 -0.52 37.92
N SER A 8 2.54 -0.76 39.16
CA SER A 8 3.62 -1.66 39.49
C SER A 8 3.42 -3.00 38.78
N ALA A 9 4.48 -3.49 38.13
CA ALA A 9 4.53 -4.84 37.57
C ALA A 9 4.54 -5.86 38.74
N VAL A 10 3.36 -6.30 39.15
CA VAL A 10 3.20 -7.48 40.01
C VAL A 10 3.33 -8.70 39.09
N PRO A 11 4.15 -9.71 39.45
CA PRO A 11 4.28 -10.91 38.64
C PRO A 11 2.93 -11.62 38.53
N ALA A 12 2.50 -11.93 37.29
CA ALA A 12 1.18 -12.44 36.91
C ALA A 12 0.84 -13.86 37.44
N HIS A 13 1.58 -14.40 38.40
CA HIS A 13 1.43 -15.78 38.83
C HIS A 13 0.53 -15.98 40.06
N ALA A 14 -0.15 -14.93 40.55
CA ALA A 14 -0.99 -15.01 41.73
C ALA A 14 -2.32 -14.24 41.69
N GLU A 15 -2.73 -13.72 40.50
CA GLU A 15 -3.98 -12.98 40.42
C GLU A 15 -5.16 -13.92 40.03
N ASP A 16 -6.28 -13.78 40.76
CA ASP A 16 -7.54 -14.47 40.48
C ASP A 16 -8.10 -14.09 39.10
N PRO A 17 -8.67 -15.04 38.34
CA PRO A 17 -9.26 -14.78 37.00
C PRO A 17 -10.27 -13.65 36.96
N THR A 18 -11.05 -13.45 38.02
CA THR A 18 -12.01 -12.35 38.13
C THR A 18 -11.31 -11.00 38.12
N THR A 19 -10.21 -10.87 38.88
CA THR A 19 -9.36 -9.67 38.91
C THR A 19 -8.71 -9.39 37.54
N LEU A 20 -8.25 -10.43 36.85
CA LEU A 20 -7.70 -10.31 35.50
C LEU A 20 -8.77 -9.86 34.48
N ALA A 21 -9.98 -10.42 34.57
CA ALA A 21 -11.11 -10.07 33.72
C ALA A 21 -11.54 -8.60 33.91
N ASP A 22 -11.63 -8.14 35.18
CA ASP A 22 -11.95 -6.76 35.52
C ASP A 22 -10.89 -5.77 35.01
N ARG A 23 -9.62 -6.13 35.12
CA ARG A 23 -8.52 -5.32 34.57
C ARG A 23 -8.57 -5.28 33.04
N LEU A 24 -8.86 -6.41 32.40
CA LEU A 24 -9.02 -6.50 30.95
C LEU A 24 -10.17 -5.62 30.48
N ALA A 25 -11.32 -5.66 31.15
CA ALA A 25 -12.48 -4.83 30.84
C ALA A 25 -12.16 -3.33 30.90
N ARG A 26 -11.43 -2.89 31.96
CA ARG A 26 -10.99 -1.48 32.09
C ARG A 26 -10.03 -1.08 30.96
N ILE A 27 -9.11 -1.95 30.58
CA ILE A 27 -8.18 -1.68 29.47
C ILE A 27 -8.92 -1.63 28.15
N GLN A 28 -9.88 -2.52 27.90
CA GLN A 28 -10.72 -2.49 26.70
C GLN A 28 -11.53 -1.20 26.61
N GLN A 29 -12.10 -0.73 27.73
CA GLN A 29 -12.78 0.55 27.79
C GLN A 29 -11.83 1.71 27.48
N ALA A 30 -10.63 1.71 28.07
CA ALA A 30 -9.61 2.71 27.76
C ALA A 30 -9.15 2.66 26.30
N GLN A 31 -9.03 1.48 25.71
CA GLN A 31 -8.75 1.31 24.28
C GLN A 31 -9.86 1.93 23.42
N GLN A 32 -11.12 1.68 23.75
CA GLN A 32 -12.25 2.24 23.02
C GLN A 32 -12.26 3.77 23.09
N GLN A 33 -11.99 4.36 24.25
CA GLN A 33 -11.87 5.81 24.41
C GLN A 33 -10.73 6.39 23.56
N GLN A 34 -9.55 5.74 23.58
CA GLN A 34 -8.41 6.18 22.78
C GLN A 34 -8.67 5.99 21.28
N GLN A 35 -9.40 4.96 20.89
CA GLN A 35 -9.81 4.76 19.49
C GLN A 35 -10.76 5.86 19.00
N GLN A 36 -11.73 6.25 19.84
CA GLN A 36 -12.63 7.38 19.55
C GLN A 36 -11.84 8.68 19.44
N HIS A 37 -10.90 8.91 20.36
CA HIS A 37 -10.03 10.09 20.30
C HIS A 37 -9.16 10.08 19.02
N LEU A 38 -8.58 8.93 18.64
CA LEU A 38 -7.83 8.79 17.39
C LEU A 38 -8.68 9.11 16.17
N SER A 39 -9.92 8.63 16.13
CA SER A 39 -10.86 8.91 15.04
C SER A 39 -11.20 10.40 14.94
N ALA A 40 -11.39 11.08 16.09
CA ALA A 40 -11.61 12.51 16.14
C ALA A 40 -10.39 13.31 15.62
N LEU A 41 -9.17 12.91 16.02
CA LEU A 41 -7.93 13.52 15.52
C LEU A 41 -7.76 13.30 14.01
N GLN A 42 -8.11 12.12 13.49
CA GLN A 42 -8.07 11.83 12.06
C GLN A 42 -9.04 12.69 11.26
N ALA A 43 -10.26 12.89 11.76
CA ALA A 43 -11.24 13.79 11.16
C ALA A 43 -10.73 15.23 11.12
N GLN A 44 -10.21 15.74 12.26
CA GLN A 44 -9.61 17.07 12.33
C GLN A 44 -8.42 17.22 11.38
N GLN A 45 -7.58 16.22 11.28
CA GLN A 45 -6.45 16.22 10.35
C GLN A 45 -6.93 16.25 8.89
N GLY A 46 -7.99 15.51 8.55
CA GLY A 46 -8.61 15.56 7.22
C GLY A 46 -9.08 16.98 6.85
N ASP A 47 -9.76 17.66 7.76
CA ASP A 47 -10.22 19.03 7.56
C ASP A 47 -9.05 20.01 7.40
N VAL A 48 -8.00 19.84 8.21
CA VAL A 48 -6.78 20.67 8.15
C VAL A 48 -6.04 20.45 6.83
N GLN A 49 -5.91 19.21 6.37
CA GLN A 49 -5.27 18.89 5.10
C GLN A 49 -6.05 19.46 3.90
N GLN A 50 -7.37 19.42 3.92
CA GLN A 50 -8.18 20.06 2.89
C GLN A 50 -7.97 21.59 2.87
N LYS A 51 -7.93 22.22 4.04
CA LYS A 51 -7.66 23.65 4.17
C LYS A 51 -6.23 23.98 3.71
N LEU A 52 -5.26 23.14 4.05
CA LEU A 52 -3.87 23.31 3.61
C LEU A 52 -3.76 23.22 2.08
N ALA A 53 -4.40 22.22 1.46
CA ALA A 53 -4.43 22.08 0.01
C ALA A 53 -5.07 23.30 -0.69
N ALA A 54 -6.17 23.82 -0.14
CA ALA A 54 -6.82 25.03 -0.65
C ALA A 54 -5.89 26.25 -0.54
N LEU A 55 -5.22 26.45 0.60
CA LEU A 55 -4.27 27.53 0.79
C LEU A 55 -3.01 27.39 -0.11
N GLN A 56 -2.52 26.18 -0.31
CA GLN A 56 -1.42 25.91 -1.23
C GLN A 56 -1.80 26.24 -2.69
N ALA A 57 -3.02 25.88 -3.11
CA ALA A 57 -3.55 26.26 -4.41
C ALA A 57 -3.66 27.79 -4.55
N GLN A 58 -4.14 28.48 -3.51
CA GLN A 58 -4.23 29.94 -3.49
C GLN A 58 -2.84 30.60 -3.51
N LEU A 59 -1.85 30.02 -2.83
CA LEU A 59 -0.46 30.48 -2.87
C LEU A 59 0.13 30.29 -4.27
N ALA A 60 -0.07 29.13 -4.88
CA ALA A 60 0.36 28.86 -6.25
C ALA A 60 -0.24 29.84 -7.25
N GLN A 61 -1.54 30.14 -7.13
CA GLN A 61 -2.20 31.14 -7.95
C GLN A 61 -1.61 32.54 -7.71
N SER A 62 -1.43 32.94 -6.44
CA SER A 62 -0.86 34.24 -6.11
C SER A 62 0.58 34.38 -6.63
N THR A 63 1.34 33.30 -6.63
CA THR A 63 2.71 33.25 -7.18
C THR A 63 2.69 33.31 -8.72
N ALA A 64 1.74 32.64 -9.34
CA ALA A 64 1.54 32.70 -10.80
C ALA A 64 1.13 34.10 -11.25
N ASP A 65 0.26 34.78 -10.49
CA ASP A 65 -0.14 36.16 -10.76
C ASP A 65 1.03 37.14 -10.59
N LEU A 66 1.95 36.87 -9.66
CA LEU A 66 3.14 37.67 -9.42
C LEU A 66 4.17 37.58 -10.57
N ALA A 67 4.36 36.40 -11.15
CA ALA A 67 5.39 36.11 -12.12
C ALA A 67 5.36 37.05 -13.36
N PRO A 68 4.21 37.29 -14.04
CA PRO A 68 4.16 38.17 -15.21
C PRO A 68 4.43 39.63 -14.83
N VAL A 69 3.97 40.07 -13.64
CA VAL A 69 4.21 41.46 -13.17
C VAL A 69 5.67 41.65 -12.81
N ALA A 70 6.30 40.68 -12.16
CA ALA A 70 7.73 40.71 -11.88
C ALA A 70 8.57 40.74 -13.18
N SER A 71 8.19 39.95 -14.18
CA SER A 71 8.82 39.94 -15.50
C SER A 71 8.67 41.29 -16.21
N GLN A 72 7.47 41.91 -16.16
CA GLN A 72 7.25 43.24 -16.70
C GLN A 72 8.11 44.32 -15.99
N ALA A 73 8.18 44.27 -14.66
CA ALA A 73 9.00 45.16 -13.88
C ALA A 73 10.48 45.03 -14.26
N GLN A 74 10.99 43.82 -14.41
CA GLN A 74 12.35 43.55 -14.84
C GLN A 74 12.62 44.05 -16.27
N ALA A 75 11.69 43.83 -17.20
CA ALA A 75 11.78 44.30 -18.58
C ALA A 75 11.81 45.85 -18.64
N LEU A 76 11.02 46.53 -17.80
CA LEU A 76 11.04 47.99 -17.68
C LEU A 76 12.34 48.50 -17.06
N GLN A 77 12.90 47.81 -16.07
CA GLN A 77 14.23 48.17 -15.53
C GLN A 77 15.34 48.09 -16.59
N LEU A 78 15.34 47.05 -17.42
CA LEU A 78 16.28 46.89 -18.51
C LEU A 78 16.14 48.02 -19.54
N LYS A 79 14.91 48.37 -19.93
CA LYS A 79 14.63 49.46 -20.85
C LYS A 79 15.06 50.81 -20.28
N LEU A 80 14.84 51.05 -18.97
CA LEU A 80 15.26 52.27 -18.29
C LEU A 80 16.79 52.35 -18.22
N ALA A 81 17.47 51.24 -17.96
CA ALA A 81 18.95 51.21 -17.97
C ALA A 81 19.52 51.50 -19.38
N ASP A 82 18.89 50.93 -20.42
CA ASP A 82 19.28 51.20 -21.81
C ASP A 82 19.04 52.68 -22.18
N ALA A 83 17.88 53.24 -21.85
CA ALA A 83 17.57 54.63 -22.08
C ALA A 83 18.55 55.56 -21.32
N THR A 84 18.89 55.22 -20.05
CA THR A 84 19.89 55.97 -19.28
C THR A 84 21.26 55.91 -19.94
N THR A 85 21.67 54.72 -20.42
CA THR A 85 22.97 54.57 -21.13
C THR A 85 22.99 55.38 -22.42
N ARG A 86 21.89 55.39 -23.17
CA ARG A 86 21.77 56.24 -24.40
C ARG A 86 21.91 57.71 -24.04
N ILE A 87 21.20 58.20 -23.01
CA ILE A 87 21.31 59.62 -22.59
C ILE A 87 22.76 59.95 -22.21
N VAL A 88 23.45 59.08 -21.46
CA VAL A 88 24.86 59.32 -21.09
C VAL A 88 25.76 59.38 -22.32
N ASN A 89 25.57 58.47 -23.28
CA ASN A 89 26.35 58.46 -24.53
C ASN A 89 26.05 59.68 -25.39
N ASP A 90 24.80 60.07 -25.50
CA ASP A 90 24.41 61.26 -26.28
C ASP A 90 24.90 62.54 -25.61
N GLN A 91 24.90 62.61 -24.28
CA GLN A 91 25.51 63.71 -23.54
C GLN A 91 27.02 63.79 -23.81
N ALA A 92 27.69 62.59 -23.79
CA ALA A 92 29.14 62.57 -24.10
C ALA A 92 29.44 63.00 -25.53
N ASN A 93 28.68 62.56 -26.51
CA ASN A 93 28.73 62.95 -27.92
C ASN A 93 28.48 64.46 -28.04
N TYR A 94 27.44 64.93 -27.40
CA TYR A 94 27.11 66.32 -27.32
C TYR A 94 28.29 67.18 -26.75
N ASP A 95 28.86 66.79 -25.62
CA ASP A 95 30.00 67.51 -24.99
C ASP A 95 31.22 67.48 -25.93
N GLN A 96 31.43 66.38 -26.68
CA GLN A 96 32.51 66.32 -27.69
C GLN A 96 32.28 67.31 -28.83
N HIS A 97 31.03 67.33 -29.38
CA HIS A 97 30.66 68.27 -30.42
C HIS A 97 30.76 69.76 -29.94
N LEU A 98 30.35 70.00 -28.68
CA LEU A 98 30.46 71.32 -28.06
C LEU A 98 31.91 71.75 -27.94
N LYS A 99 32.81 70.83 -27.54
CA LYS A 99 34.27 71.09 -27.49
C LYS A 99 34.83 71.38 -28.89
N ALA A 100 34.46 70.62 -29.90
CA ALA A 100 34.87 70.81 -31.28
C ALA A 100 34.45 72.23 -31.76
N PHE A 101 33.12 72.49 -31.59
CA PHE A 101 32.56 73.78 -31.91
C PHE A 101 33.31 74.97 -31.20
N GLY A 102 33.51 74.79 -29.87
CA GLY A 102 34.26 75.81 -29.07
C GLY A 102 35.70 75.97 -29.53
N THR A 103 36.33 74.93 -30.09
CA THR A 103 37.68 75.01 -30.69
C THR A 103 37.69 75.75 -32.00
N ASP A 104 36.69 75.49 -32.87
CA ASP A 104 36.58 76.17 -34.15
C ASP A 104 36.18 77.62 -34.00
N VAL A 105 35.31 77.92 -33.02
CA VAL A 105 35.03 79.34 -32.68
C VAL A 105 36.28 80.06 -32.12
N ARG A 106 37.12 79.39 -31.32
CA ARG A 106 38.41 80.00 -30.87
C ARG A 106 39.36 80.20 -32.01
N LYS A 107 39.43 79.33 -33.00
CA LYS A 107 40.26 79.56 -34.20
C LYS A 107 39.75 80.76 -35.00
N ILE A 108 38.45 80.94 -35.14
CA ILE A 108 37.86 82.12 -35.77
C ILE A 108 38.13 83.37 -34.98
N TYR A 109 38.13 83.34 -33.64
CA TYR A 109 38.47 84.46 -32.78
C TYR A 109 39.94 84.89 -32.91
N ALA A 110 40.86 83.91 -33.03
CA ALA A 110 42.31 84.20 -33.20
C ALA A 110 42.61 84.86 -34.52
N LEU A 111 41.71 84.86 -35.51
CA LEU A 111 41.84 85.50 -36.82
C LEU A 111 41.35 86.95 -36.85
N GLY A 112 40.92 87.54 -35.71
CA GLY A 112 40.68 89.02 -35.61
C GLY A 112 39.21 89.38 -35.37
N GLY A 113 38.96 89.74 -34.16
CA GLY A 113 37.97 90.65 -33.59
C GLY A 113 36.49 90.59 -33.99
N MET A 114 35.69 89.98 -33.10
CA MET A 114 34.27 90.32 -33.07
C MET A 114 33.64 90.08 -31.66
N ARG A 115 32.95 91.09 -31.12
CA ARG A 115 32.24 91.07 -29.78
C ARG A 115 31.10 90.06 -29.69
N TRP A 116 30.70 89.42 -30.75
CA TRP A 116 29.61 88.37 -30.75
C TRP A 116 30.11 87.03 -30.19
N ILE A 117 31.42 86.77 -30.16
CA ILE A 117 31.99 85.53 -29.64
C ILE A 117 31.88 85.51 -28.09
N GLU A 118 32.02 86.64 -27.47
CA GLU A 118 31.83 86.77 -26.01
C GLU A 118 30.38 86.46 -25.60
N PHE A 119 29.47 86.79 -26.46
CA PHE A 119 28.04 86.47 -26.27
C PHE A 119 27.72 84.96 -26.28
N ILE A 120 28.40 84.15 -27.10
CA ILE A 120 28.26 82.73 -27.16
C ILE A 120 28.88 82.06 -25.89
N PHE A 121 30.07 82.43 -25.54
CA PHE A 121 30.79 81.84 -24.42
C PHE A 121 30.27 82.24 -23.03
N SER A 122 29.38 83.19 -22.93
CA SER A 122 28.66 83.53 -21.71
C SER A 122 27.35 82.72 -21.52
N ALA A 123 27.04 81.75 -22.38
CA ALA A 123 25.85 80.84 -22.27
C ALA A 123 25.96 80.01 -20.96
N ARG A 124 24.82 79.91 -20.21
CA ARG A 124 24.73 79.24 -18.91
C ARG A 124 24.19 77.84 -18.98
N SER A 125 23.63 77.49 -20.13
CA SER A 125 23.13 76.14 -20.43
C SER A 125 23.23 75.85 -21.92
N PHE A 126 23.12 74.60 -22.31
CA PHE A 126 23.06 74.18 -23.71
C PHE A 126 21.87 74.81 -24.46
N ASP A 127 20.69 74.83 -23.85
CA ASP A 127 19.55 75.48 -24.43
C ASP A 127 19.75 76.96 -24.64
N ASP A 128 20.45 77.60 -23.72
CA ASP A 128 20.93 79.01 -23.83
C ASP A 128 21.95 79.14 -24.96
N LEU A 129 22.95 78.25 -25.04
CA LEU A 129 23.92 78.19 -26.11
C LEU A 129 23.25 77.96 -27.49
N LEU A 130 22.34 77.01 -27.56
CA LEU A 130 21.64 76.70 -28.79
C LEU A 130 20.71 77.81 -29.24
N SER A 131 20.03 78.46 -28.30
CA SER A 131 19.20 79.64 -28.55
C SER A 131 20.02 80.79 -29.12
N ARG A 132 21.20 81.00 -28.58
CA ARG A 132 22.17 82.03 -29.05
C ARG A 132 22.81 81.68 -30.39
N THR A 133 23.00 80.35 -30.67
CA THR A 133 23.58 79.88 -31.92
C THR A 133 22.52 79.94 -33.05
N ILE A 134 21.21 79.69 -32.74
CA ILE A 134 20.11 79.94 -33.67
C ILE A 134 20.07 81.37 -34.13
N TYR A 135 20.44 82.29 -33.28
CA TYR A 135 20.52 83.71 -33.61
C TYR A 135 21.70 84.04 -34.54
N LEU A 136 22.74 83.19 -34.56
CA LEU A 136 23.91 83.28 -35.40
C LEU A 136 23.88 82.43 -36.65
N GLN A 137 22.69 82.14 -37.16
CA GLN A 137 22.34 81.22 -38.26
C GLN A 137 23.09 81.35 -39.57
N GLN A 138 24.13 82.20 -39.62
CA GLN A 138 24.92 82.46 -40.83
C GLN A 138 26.28 81.76 -40.87
N LEU A 139 26.67 80.96 -39.86
CA LEU A 139 28.07 80.54 -39.74
C LEU A 139 28.40 79.07 -39.94
N SER A 140 27.50 78.11 -39.86
CA SER A 140 27.79 76.77 -40.29
C SER A 140 26.48 75.90 -40.29
N VAL A 141 25.93 75.63 -41.45
CA VAL A 141 24.68 74.88 -41.64
C VAL A 141 24.78 73.40 -41.18
N GLY A 142 25.99 72.82 -41.23
CA GLY A 142 26.21 71.41 -40.86
C GLY A 142 26.18 71.15 -39.34
N GLU A 143 26.92 71.95 -38.59
CA GLU A 143 27.03 71.82 -37.11
C GLU A 143 25.70 72.13 -36.41
N PHE A 144 24.93 73.11 -36.97
CA PHE A 144 23.63 73.48 -36.45
C PHE A 144 22.57 72.34 -36.62
N GLN A 145 22.65 71.64 -37.76
CA GLN A 145 21.72 70.48 -38.00
C GLN A 145 22.04 69.34 -37.04
N ILE A 146 23.34 69.07 -36.77
CA ILE A 146 23.75 68.02 -35.82
C ILE A 146 23.27 68.37 -34.38
N ALA A 147 23.48 69.63 -33.95
CA ALA A 147 23.06 70.12 -32.64
C ALA A 147 21.53 70.05 -32.47
N ARG A 148 20.71 70.38 -33.47
CA ARG A 148 19.24 70.21 -33.45
C ARG A 148 18.83 68.76 -33.38
N LYS A 149 19.50 67.87 -34.14
CA LYS A 149 19.23 66.44 -34.13
C LYS A 149 19.49 65.83 -32.77
N LEU A 150 20.66 66.13 -32.19
CA LEU A 150 21.02 65.66 -30.84
C LEU A 150 20.06 66.18 -29.76
N GLN A 151 19.63 67.44 -29.83
CA GLN A 151 18.64 68.01 -28.93
C GLN A 151 17.29 67.30 -29.04
N ALA A 152 16.86 66.99 -30.28
CA ALA A 152 15.61 66.28 -30.50
C ALA A 152 15.70 64.83 -29.95
N GLU A 153 16.79 64.13 -30.25
CA GLU A 153 17.04 62.79 -29.72
C GLU A 153 17.10 62.79 -28.18
N LYS A 154 17.83 63.72 -27.54
CA LYS A 154 17.87 63.87 -26.08
C LYS A 154 16.46 64.04 -25.49
N LYS A 155 15.63 64.95 -26.05
CA LYS A 155 14.25 65.16 -25.62
C LYS A 155 13.42 63.91 -25.74
N THR A 156 13.58 63.12 -26.83
CA THR A 156 12.87 61.87 -27.03
C THR A 156 13.26 60.83 -25.99
N ILE A 157 14.56 60.67 -25.72
CA ILE A 157 15.06 59.74 -24.72
C ILE A 157 14.64 60.15 -23.29
N GLU A 158 14.70 61.48 -22.96
CA GLU A 158 14.21 61.99 -21.68
C GLU A 158 12.69 61.71 -21.51
N ALA A 159 11.90 61.91 -22.57
CA ALA A 159 10.46 61.59 -22.56
C ALA A 159 10.21 60.08 -22.40
N GLU A 160 10.99 59.23 -23.10
CA GLU A 160 10.95 57.79 -22.96
C GLU A 160 11.32 57.34 -21.54
N GLN A 161 12.40 57.92 -21.00
CA GLN A 161 12.83 57.66 -19.60
C GLN A 161 11.74 58.02 -18.60
N GLN A 162 11.12 59.19 -18.75
CA GLN A 162 10.04 59.65 -17.89
C GLN A 162 8.83 58.70 -17.99
N LEU A 163 8.45 58.24 -19.20
CA LEU A 163 7.39 57.31 -19.41
C LEU A 163 7.66 55.95 -18.76
N LEU A 164 8.91 55.43 -18.95
CA LEU A 164 9.34 54.18 -18.33
C LEU A 164 9.36 54.26 -16.80
N ALA A 165 9.84 55.39 -16.26
CA ALA A 165 9.85 55.65 -14.82
C ALA A 165 8.40 55.73 -14.25
N GLN A 166 7.45 56.36 -14.97
CA GLN A 166 6.04 56.38 -14.60
C GLN A 166 5.43 54.98 -14.62
N GLN A 167 5.72 54.18 -15.67
CA GLN A 167 5.24 52.80 -15.76
C GLN A 167 5.80 51.94 -14.63
N GLN A 168 7.09 52.08 -14.31
CA GLN A 168 7.73 51.40 -13.21
C GLN A 168 7.11 51.80 -11.86
N ALA A 169 6.88 53.09 -11.64
CA ALA A 169 6.23 53.61 -10.45
C ALA A 169 4.78 53.12 -10.32
N ALA A 170 4.06 52.96 -11.43
CA ALA A 170 2.70 52.40 -11.44
C ALA A 170 2.69 50.90 -11.14
N LEU A 171 3.71 50.14 -11.58
CA LEU A 171 3.83 48.69 -11.32
C LEU A 171 4.29 48.37 -9.91
N ALA A 172 5.09 49.24 -9.29
CA ALA A 172 5.64 49.02 -7.95
C ALA A 172 4.58 48.72 -6.88
N PRO A 173 3.47 49.48 -6.77
CA PRO A 173 2.42 49.17 -5.79
C PRO A 173 1.67 47.87 -6.10
N VAL A 174 1.49 47.51 -7.37
CA VAL A 174 0.85 46.25 -7.79
C VAL A 174 1.72 45.06 -7.40
N LEU A 175 3.02 45.16 -7.69
CA LEU A 175 4.00 44.16 -7.30
C LEU A 175 4.04 43.98 -5.77
N ALA A 176 4.11 45.08 -5.03
CA ALA A 176 4.10 45.05 -3.55
C ALA A 176 2.80 44.45 -3.00
N ALA A 177 1.66 44.78 -3.57
CA ALA A 177 0.35 44.23 -3.16
C ALA A 177 0.26 42.72 -3.39
N LEU A 178 0.73 42.27 -4.56
CA LEU A 178 0.76 40.80 -4.88
C LEU A 178 1.75 40.07 -3.98
N GLN A 179 2.92 40.65 -3.74
CA GLN A 179 3.92 40.09 -2.84
C GLN A 179 3.42 39.99 -1.40
N ASN A 180 2.76 41.06 -0.90
CA ASN A 180 2.15 41.05 0.42
C ASN A 180 1.03 39.99 0.52
N ARG A 181 0.22 39.84 -0.53
CA ARG A 181 -0.81 38.79 -0.60
C ARG A 181 -0.18 37.39 -0.58
N ALA A 182 0.82 37.15 -1.38
CA ALA A 182 1.55 35.86 -1.40
C ALA A 182 2.18 35.57 -0.03
N ASN A 183 2.82 36.55 0.60
CA ASN A 183 3.42 36.40 1.92
C ASN A 183 2.36 36.14 3.01
N ALA A 184 1.21 36.79 2.92
CA ALA A 184 0.09 36.56 3.86
C ALA A 184 -0.44 35.13 3.74
N VAL A 185 -0.65 34.65 2.50
CA VAL A 185 -1.08 33.26 2.26
C VAL A 185 0.00 32.27 2.69
N ALA A 186 1.27 32.54 2.41
CA ALA A 186 2.39 31.71 2.87
C ALA A 186 2.45 31.62 4.39
N GLY A 187 2.19 32.74 5.10
CA GLY A 187 2.07 32.76 6.55
C GLY A 187 0.91 31.88 7.05
N GLN A 188 -0.26 31.93 6.38
CA GLN A 188 -1.38 31.05 6.69
C GLN A 188 -1.06 29.58 6.42
N VAL A 189 -0.39 29.27 5.32
CA VAL A 189 0.08 27.90 5.01
C VAL A 189 0.99 27.40 6.12
N ALA A 190 1.98 28.21 6.55
CA ALA A 190 2.88 27.83 7.64
C ALA A 190 2.16 27.62 8.97
N GLN A 191 1.18 28.46 9.29
CA GLN A 191 0.36 28.33 10.50
C GLN A 191 -0.49 27.04 10.48
N VAL A 192 -1.13 26.75 9.35
CA VAL A 192 -1.98 25.55 9.19
C VAL A 192 -1.11 24.28 9.17
N ALA A 193 0.07 24.34 8.53
CA ALA A 193 1.04 23.25 8.56
C ALA A 193 1.54 22.96 9.98
N GLY A 194 1.86 24.00 10.75
CA GLY A 194 2.23 23.85 12.15
C GLY A 194 1.13 23.25 13.02
N TYR A 195 -0.13 23.52 12.71
CA TYR A 195 -1.27 22.88 13.38
C TYR A 195 -1.41 21.41 12.96
N ASP A 196 -1.21 21.08 11.68
CA ASP A 196 -1.18 19.69 11.20
C ASP A 196 -0.07 18.87 11.89
N ASP A 197 1.11 19.45 12.04
CA ASP A 197 2.23 18.84 12.80
C ASP A 197 1.86 18.57 14.26
N GLN A 198 1.12 19.48 14.91
CA GLN A 198 0.65 19.28 16.29
C GLN A 198 -0.38 18.14 16.37
N LEU A 199 -1.33 18.09 15.43
CA LEU A 199 -2.31 17.00 15.35
C LEU A 199 -1.61 15.66 15.09
N ASP A 200 -0.60 15.66 14.24
CA ASP A 200 0.18 14.46 13.93
C ASP A 200 1.00 13.98 15.15
N ALA A 201 1.54 14.91 15.93
CA ALA A 201 2.19 14.59 17.20
C ALA A 201 1.21 13.99 18.23
N GLN A 202 0.02 14.57 18.37
CA GLN A 202 -1.04 14.04 19.24
C GLN A 202 -1.51 12.67 18.77
N ARG A 203 -1.67 12.47 17.46
CA ARG A 203 -2.00 11.19 16.85
C ARG A 203 -0.94 10.13 17.15
N ARG A 204 0.35 10.46 16.96
CA ARG A 204 1.46 9.55 17.32
C ARG A 204 1.43 9.19 18.80
N GLN A 205 1.20 10.15 19.69
CA GLN A 205 1.09 9.89 21.11
C GLN A 205 -0.09 8.98 21.45
N THR A 206 -1.25 9.21 20.84
CA THR A 206 -2.44 8.36 20.99
C THR A 206 -2.20 6.95 20.49
N LEU A 207 -1.51 6.78 19.35
CA LEU A 207 -1.11 5.48 18.83
C LEU A 207 -0.15 4.74 19.76
N ILE A 208 0.81 5.45 20.37
CA ILE A 208 1.71 4.87 21.37
C ILE A 208 0.94 4.40 22.59
N GLN A 209 -0.04 5.20 23.06
CA GLN A 209 -0.90 4.81 24.19
C GLN A 209 -1.77 3.60 23.84
N LEU A 210 -2.39 3.60 22.63
CA LEU A 210 -3.14 2.45 22.12
C LEU A 210 -2.26 1.19 22.02
N ALA A 211 -1.05 1.32 21.50
CA ALA A 211 -0.10 0.22 21.44
C ALA A 211 0.28 -0.29 22.84
N GLY A 212 0.40 0.61 23.82
CA GLY A 212 0.60 0.29 25.23
C GLY A 212 -0.56 -0.49 25.82
N LEU A 213 -1.77 0.04 25.69
CA LEU A 213 -3.02 -0.60 26.12
C LEU A 213 -3.25 -1.94 25.41
N SER A 214 -2.94 -2.02 24.11
CA SER A 214 -3.04 -3.27 23.35
C SER A 214 -2.05 -4.33 23.84
N ARG A 215 -0.84 -3.94 24.23
CA ARG A 215 0.11 -4.87 24.88
C ARG A 215 -0.39 -5.36 26.23
N GLN A 216 -0.92 -4.46 27.06
CA GLN A 216 -1.50 -4.82 28.35
C GLN A 216 -2.74 -5.70 28.19
N SER A 217 -3.64 -5.37 27.27
CA SER A 217 -4.81 -6.20 26.94
C SER A 217 -4.39 -7.59 26.53
N ARG A 218 -3.42 -7.70 25.59
CA ARG A 218 -2.89 -8.99 25.15
C ARG A 218 -2.25 -9.78 26.28
N SER A 219 -1.49 -9.11 27.14
CA SER A 219 -0.85 -9.77 28.30
C SER A 219 -1.90 -10.32 29.27
N LEU A 220 -2.96 -9.55 29.55
CA LEU A 220 -4.04 -9.98 30.44
C LEU A 220 -4.91 -11.07 29.79
N THR A 221 -5.24 -10.92 28.51
CA THR A 221 -5.94 -11.97 27.76
C THR A 221 -5.11 -13.26 27.74
N ALA A 222 -3.82 -13.15 27.44
CA ALA A 222 -2.92 -14.31 27.48
C ALA A 222 -2.77 -14.93 28.88
N ALA A 223 -2.85 -14.12 29.94
CA ALA A 223 -2.84 -14.65 31.32
C ALA A 223 -4.14 -15.35 31.65
N LEU A 224 -5.29 -14.77 31.22
CA LEU A 224 -6.60 -15.36 31.39
C LEU A 224 -6.76 -16.63 30.54
N ASP A 225 -6.32 -16.60 29.29
CA ASP A 225 -6.33 -17.75 28.38
C ASP A 225 -5.40 -18.87 28.91
N ARG A 226 -4.22 -18.52 29.43
CA ARG A 226 -3.35 -19.48 30.09
C ARG A 226 -4.02 -20.11 31.31
N TYR A 227 -4.64 -19.29 32.15
CA TYR A 227 -5.37 -19.79 33.32
C TYR A 227 -6.54 -20.69 32.88
N GLN A 228 -7.31 -20.28 31.89
CA GLN A 228 -8.42 -21.08 31.32
C GLN A 228 -7.89 -22.34 30.64
N THR A 229 -6.80 -22.24 29.88
CA THR A 229 -6.15 -23.37 29.23
C THR A 229 -5.49 -24.30 30.24
N GLU A 230 -4.82 -23.78 31.27
CA GLU A 230 -4.25 -24.60 32.37
C GLU A 230 -5.34 -25.22 33.20
N ALA A 231 -6.43 -24.50 33.50
CA ALA A 231 -7.59 -25.04 34.18
C ALA A 231 -8.31 -26.11 33.35
N ALA A 232 -8.47 -25.85 32.04
CA ALA A 232 -9.00 -26.82 31.09
C ALA A 232 -8.08 -28.02 30.92
N LEU A 233 -6.76 -27.82 30.79
CA LEU A 233 -5.76 -28.88 30.72
C LEU A 233 -5.65 -29.64 32.05
N ALA A 234 -5.80 -28.98 33.22
CA ALA A 234 -5.81 -29.64 34.53
C ALA A 234 -7.09 -30.48 34.73
N ALA A 235 -8.24 -29.93 34.34
CA ALA A 235 -9.51 -30.67 34.32
C ALA A 235 -9.44 -31.91 33.42
N LEU A 236 -8.72 -31.81 32.32
CA LEU A 236 -8.46 -32.86 31.34
C LEU A 236 -7.56 -33.97 31.89
N LYS A 237 -6.42 -33.62 32.49
CA LYS A 237 -5.50 -34.58 33.10
C LYS A 237 -6.17 -35.38 34.18
N GLY A 238 -7.24 -34.84 34.80
CA GLY A 238 -8.01 -35.49 35.86
C GLY A 238 -9.15 -36.38 35.41
N SER A 239 -9.68 -36.23 34.19
CA SER A 239 -10.95 -36.87 33.80
C SER A 239 -10.81 -38.08 32.89
N GLY A 240 -9.67 -38.27 32.20
CA GLY A 240 -9.54 -39.30 31.17
C GLY A 240 -10.58 -39.18 30.04
N ALA A 241 -11.27 -38.05 29.96
CA ALA A 241 -12.40 -37.83 29.02
C ALA A 241 -11.85 -37.40 27.68
N ALA A 242 -12.37 -38.08 26.64
CA ALA A 242 -12.23 -37.63 25.27
C ALA A 242 -13.10 -36.38 25.03
N TYR A 243 -12.59 -35.42 24.31
CA TYR A 243 -13.27 -34.16 24.04
C TYR A 243 -14.37 -34.35 23.02
N GLY A 244 -15.59 -34.03 23.41
CA GLY A 244 -16.72 -33.93 22.49
C GLY A 244 -16.97 -32.45 22.14
N THR A 245 -17.18 -32.14 20.88
CA THR A 245 -17.87 -30.91 20.53
C THR A 245 -19.26 -30.94 21.10
N THR A 246 -19.69 -29.88 21.76
CA THR A 246 -21.10 -29.68 22.08
C THR A 246 -21.81 -29.29 20.79
N CYS A 247 -22.10 -30.29 19.96
CA CYS A 247 -23.04 -30.08 18.87
C CYS A 247 -24.43 -29.80 19.45
N PRO A 248 -25.25 -29.00 18.77
CA PRO A 248 -26.66 -28.88 19.12
C PRO A 248 -27.26 -30.26 19.18
N ALA A 249 -28.32 -30.47 19.99
CA ALA A 249 -28.97 -31.74 20.29
C ALA A 249 -28.94 -32.81 19.20
N ALA A 250 -28.90 -34.09 19.60
CA ALA A 250 -28.85 -35.22 18.70
C ALA A 250 -29.90 -35.09 17.55
N ALA A 251 -29.50 -35.48 16.36
CA ALA A 251 -30.44 -35.52 15.23
C ALA A 251 -31.56 -36.53 15.50
N PRO A 252 -32.78 -36.31 14.99
CA PRO A 252 -33.86 -37.29 15.09
C PRO A 252 -33.48 -38.65 14.49
N ALA A 253 -34.13 -39.73 14.96
CA ALA A 253 -33.92 -41.06 14.40
C ALA A 253 -34.12 -41.07 12.87
N GLY A 254 -33.25 -41.75 12.14
CA GLY A 254 -33.29 -41.78 10.66
C GLY A 254 -32.65 -40.56 9.99
N SER A 255 -31.97 -39.71 10.75
CA SER A 255 -31.28 -38.54 10.25
C SER A 255 -29.90 -38.34 10.91
N VAL A 256 -29.14 -37.46 10.35
CA VAL A 256 -27.80 -37.09 10.84
C VAL A 256 -27.62 -35.58 10.79
N ARG A 257 -26.83 -35.04 11.73
CA ARG A 257 -26.26 -33.70 11.71
C ARG A 257 -24.75 -33.87 11.76
N PHE A 258 -24.06 -33.16 10.89
CA PHE A 258 -22.59 -33.12 10.94
C PHE A 258 -22.11 -32.00 11.86
N CYS A 259 -21.10 -32.31 12.62
CA CYS A 259 -20.36 -31.36 13.45
C CYS A 259 -18.88 -31.53 13.17
N GLY A 260 -18.17 -30.45 13.04
CA GLY A 260 -16.76 -30.49 12.70
C GLY A 260 -15.97 -29.32 13.24
N HIS A 261 -14.69 -29.33 12.96
CA HIS A 261 -13.72 -28.36 13.41
C HIS A 261 -12.85 -27.83 12.26
N GLY A 262 -12.60 -26.53 12.26
CA GLY A 262 -11.71 -25.85 11.33
C GLY A 262 -12.22 -25.80 9.89
N TRP A 263 -11.41 -25.21 9.02
CA TRP A 263 -11.59 -25.22 7.56
C TRP A 263 -10.26 -25.08 6.84
N GLY A 264 -10.12 -25.76 5.69
CA GLY A 264 -8.88 -25.89 4.94
C GLY A 264 -8.18 -27.21 5.21
N HIS A 265 -7.04 -27.42 4.55
CA HIS A 265 -6.35 -28.71 4.56
C HIS A 265 -5.63 -29.05 5.87
N GLY A 266 -5.38 -28.08 6.75
CA GLY A 266 -4.81 -28.29 8.07
C GLY A 266 -3.33 -28.69 8.12
N VAL A 267 -2.59 -28.71 7.02
CA VAL A 267 -1.18 -29.05 7.00
C VAL A 267 -0.33 -27.80 7.19
N GLY A 268 0.65 -27.85 8.08
CA GLY A 268 1.57 -26.75 8.39
C GLY A 268 0.92 -25.68 9.26
N LEU A 269 1.14 -24.38 8.95
CA LEU A 269 0.67 -23.28 9.80
C LEU A 269 -0.86 -23.12 9.74
N GLY A 270 -1.52 -23.24 10.90
CA GLY A 270 -2.89 -22.80 11.09
C GLY A 270 -2.95 -21.29 11.25
N GLN A 271 -3.55 -20.57 10.28
CA GLN A 271 -3.56 -19.09 10.29
C GLN A 271 -4.26 -18.55 11.55
N TRP A 272 -5.43 -19.13 11.90
CA TRP A 272 -6.15 -18.73 13.11
C TRP A 272 -5.46 -19.19 14.38
N GLY A 273 -4.79 -20.35 14.38
CA GLY A 273 -3.92 -20.78 15.47
C GLY A 273 -2.76 -19.83 15.69
N ALA A 274 -2.09 -19.42 14.61
CA ALA A 274 -1.04 -18.39 14.65
C ALA A 274 -1.56 -17.06 15.24
N LYS A 275 -2.79 -16.66 14.87
CA LYS A 275 -3.45 -15.50 15.48
C LYS A 275 -3.66 -15.70 16.99
N GLY A 276 -4.20 -16.85 17.39
CA GLY A 276 -4.41 -17.18 18.80
C GLY A 276 -3.11 -17.15 19.61
N MET A 277 -2.04 -17.74 19.07
CA MET A 277 -0.70 -17.71 19.66
C MET A 277 -0.15 -16.29 19.79
N ALA A 278 -0.30 -15.45 18.75
CA ALA A 278 0.12 -14.05 18.78
C ALA A 278 -0.69 -13.22 19.79
N LEU A 279 -2.00 -13.47 19.91
CA LEU A 279 -2.84 -12.88 20.96
C LEU A 279 -2.40 -13.32 22.36
N ALA A 280 -1.91 -14.55 22.51
CA ALA A 280 -1.29 -15.07 23.73
C ALA A 280 0.11 -14.48 24.01
N GLY A 281 0.62 -13.59 23.17
CA GLY A 281 1.90 -12.91 23.33
C GLY A 281 3.11 -13.67 22.81
N LEU A 282 2.90 -14.74 22.06
CA LEU A 282 3.97 -15.51 21.44
C LEU A 282 4.44 -14.80 20.16
N ASN A 283 5.77 -14.79 19.95
CA ASN A 283 6.35 -14.16 18.77
C ASN A 283 6.31 -15.10 17.55
N TYR A 284 6.45 -14.52 16.36
CA TYR A 284 6.38 -15.24 15.07
C TYR A 284 7.38 -16.41 14.98
N ARG A 285 8.57 -16.30 15.60
CA ARG A 285 9.57 -17.38 15.57
C ARG A 285 9.10 -18.61 16.33
N PHE A 286 8.47 -18.39 17.48
CA PHE A 286 7.86 -19.47 18.25
C PHE A 286 6.68 -20.08 17.48
N ILE A 287 5.81 -19.23 16.89
CA ILE A 287 4.67 -19.66 16.10
C ILE A 287 5.11 -20.55 14.95
N ASP A 288 6.06 -20.10 14.14
CA ASP A 288 6.55 -20.86 13.00
C ASP A 288 7.21 -22.18 13.40
N GLN A 289 8.02 -22.19 14.49
CA GLN A 289 8.67 -23.41 14.97
C GLN A 289 7.69 -24.40 15.59
N HIS A 290 6.56 -23.94 16.12
CA HIS A 290 5.49 -24.80 16.58
C HIS A 290 4.87 -25.58 15.43
N PHE A 291 4.48 -24.88 14.34
CA PHE A 291 3.83 -25.51 13.19
C PHE A 291 4.81 -26.25 12.25
N TYR A 292 6.06 -25.81 12.20
CA TYR A 292 7.12 -26.42 11.39
C TYR A 292 8.24 -26.94 12.30
N SER A 293 7.91 -27.94 13.09
CA SER A 293 8.78 -28.46 14.12
C SER A 293 10.10 -29.02 13.59
N GLY A 294 11.20 -28.79 14.30
CA GLY A 294 12.53 -29.28 13.91
C GLY A 294 13.20 -28.49 12.79
N THR A 295 12.67 -27.33 12.41
CA THR A 295 13.29 -26.40 11.45
C THR A 295 14.33 -25.49 12.12
N THR A 296 15.21 -24.93 11.32
CA THR A 296 16.19 -23.91 11.72
C THR A 296 15.98 -22.63 10.96
N TRP A 297 16.31 -21.51 11.56
CA TRP A 297 16.22 -20.20 10.93
C TRP A 297 17.45 -19.89 10.08
N ALA A 298 17.22 -19.29 8.91
CA ALA A 298 18.27 -18.73 8.06
C ALA A 298 17.82 -17.37 7.50
N SER A 299 18.76 -16.67 6.88
CA SER A 299 18.49 -15.44 6.14
C SER A 299 19.06 -15.57 4.72
N LEU A 300 18.24 -15.24 3.72
CA LEU A 300 18.57 -15.26 2.30
C LEU A 300 18.43 -13.87 1.69
N ALA A 301 19.17 -13.60 0.62
CA ALA A 301 19.07 -12.33 -0.12
C ALA A 301 17.85 -12.34 -1.07
N THR A 302 16.65 -12.19 -0.52
CA THR A 302 15.39 -12.29 -1.27
C THR A 302 14.91 -10.98 -1.89
N ALA A 303 15.48 -9.85 -1.48
CA ALA A 303 15.07 -8.51 -1.92
C ALA A 303 15.19 -8.26 -3.43
N SER A 304 16.06 -9.01 -4.12
CA SER A 304 16.25 -8.94 -5.58
C SER A 304 15.83 -10.21 -6.31
N THR A 305 15.35 -11.23 -5.59
CA THR A 305 14.90 -12.50 -6.19
C THR A 305 13.55 -12.29 -6.86
N PRO A 306 13.46 -12.43 -8.19
CA PRO A 306 12.18 -12.24 -8.89
C PRO A 306 11.27 -13.43 -8.68
N ILE A 307 9.96 -13.15 -8.63
CA ILE A 307 8.88 -14.13 -8.72
C ILE A 307 7.95 -13.74 -9.86
N HIS A 308 7.44 -14.76 -10.57
CA HIS A 308 6.50 -14.64 -11.68
C HIS A 308 5.13 -15.11 -11.21
N VAL A 309 4.18 -14.19 -11.09
CA VAL A 309 2.84 -14.46 -10.59
C VAL A 309 1.84 -14.36 -11.75
N ALA A 310 1.19 -15.46 -12.13
CA ALA A 310 0.10 -15.43 -13.08
C ALA A 310 -1.13 -14.78 -12.42
N VAL A 311 -1.55 -13.62 -12.91
CA VAL A 311 -2.66 -12.86 -12.32
C VAL A 311 -3.95 -12.93 -13.15
N LEU A 312 -3.84 -13.12 -14.44
CA LEU A 312 -4.96 -13.37 -15.34
C LEU A 312 -4.52 -14.27 -16.49
N TRP A 313 -5.42 -15.11 -16.98
CA TRP A 313 -5.18 -15.91 -18.19
C TRP A 313 -6.48 -16.18 -18.94
N GLY A 314 -6.39 -16.35 -20.25
CA GLY A 314 -7.53 -16.60 -21.11
C GLY A 314 -7.31 -16.19 -22.55
N THR A 315 -8.39 -16.08 -23.30
CA THR A 315 -8.41 -15.66 -24.72
C THR A 315 -8.80 -14.19 -24.89
N ALA A 316 -9.04 -13.46 -23.80
CA ALA A 316 -9.46 -12.06 -23.81
C ALA A 316 -8.30 -11.11 -24.14
N THR A 317 -8.63 -9.90 -24.53
CA THR A 317 -7.68 -8.78 -24.55
C THR A 317 -7.69 -8.12 -23.18
N TYR A 318 -6.52 -8.03 -22.55
CA TYR A 318 -6.31 -7.37 -21.28
C TYR A 318 -5.81 -5.95 -21.51
N ARG A 319 -6.03 -5.07 -20.56
CA ARG A 319 -5.55 -3.69 -20.63
C ARG A 319 -4.68 -3.37 -19.43
N VAL A 320 -3.60 -2.63 -19.68
CA VAL A 320 -2.71 -2.16 -18.63
C VAL A 320 -2.57 -0.65 -18.72
N VAL A 321 -2.67 0.03 -17.59
CA VAL A 321 -2.51 1.49 -17.48
C VAL A 321 -1.48 1.77 -16.39
N ALA A 322 -0.43 2.50 -16.73
CA ALA A 322 0.55 2.96 -15.75
C ALA A 322 0.13 4.32 -15.17
N ASN A 323 0.14 4.48 -13.84
CA ASN A 323 -0.12 5.78 -13.20
C ASN A 323 1.10 6.73 -13.20
N GLY A 324 2.24 6.27 -13.69
CA GLY A 324 3.49 7.01 -13.83
C GLY A 324 4.26 6.57 -15.08
N PRO A 325 5.50 7.05 -15.28
CA PRO A 325 6.30 6.70 -16.44
C PRO A 325 6.59 5.20 -16.50
N ALA A 326 6.44 4.61 -17.68
CA ALA A 326 6.71 3.19 -17.94
C ALA A 326 7.25 2.99 -19.36
N GLN A 327 7.72 1.79 -19.65
CA GLN A 327 8.16 1.37 -20.98
C GLN A 327 7.46 0.09 -21.40
N LEU A 328 6.99 0.05 -22.65
CA LEU A 328 6.49 -1.15 -23.30
C LEU A 328 7.59 -1.72 -24.20
N THR A 329 7.93 -2.98 -24.01
CA THR A 329 8.74 -3.75 -24.94
C THR A 329 7.84 -4.76 -25.67
N ALA A 330 7.80 -4.69 -26.99
CA ALA A 330 7.02 -5.59 -27.85
C ALA A 330 7.74 -5.78 -29.19
N GLY A 331 7.91 -7.03 -29.65
CA GLY A 331 8.57 -7.34 -30.92
C GLY A 331 9.98 -6.74 -31.04
N GLY A 332 10.73 -6.67 -29.94
CA GLY A 332 12.08 -6.10 -29.88
C GLY A 332 12.13 -4.55 -29.86
N ARG A 333 10.98 -3.87 -29.92
CA ARG A 333 10.89 -2.39 -29.84
C ARG A 333 10.55 -1.95 -28.43
N VAL A 334 11.17 -0.84 -27.99
CA VAL A 334 10.87 -0.20 -26.71
C VAL A 334 10.17 1.13 -26.97
N VAL A 335 9.02 1.34 -26.33
CA VAL A 335 8.22 2.56 -26.42
C VAL A 335 8.00 3.12 -25.03
N ASN A 336 8.25 4.42 -24.85
CA ASN A 336 7.93 5.10 -23.60
C ASN A 336 6.41 5.32 -23.51
N LEU A 337 5.86 5.00 -22.36
CA LEU A 337 4.44 5.20 -22.04
C LEU A 337 4.28 6.42 -21.16
N ALA A 338 3.39 7.31 -21.54
CA ALA A 338 2.97 8.41 -20.69
C ALA A 338 2.04 7.90 -19.56
N PRO A 339 2.01 8.58 -18.39
CA PRO A 339 1.02 8.28 -17.36
C PRO A 339 -0.41 8.30 -17.90
N GLY A 340 -1.20 7.28 -17.57
CA GLY A 340 -2.58 7.12 -18.04
C GLY A 340 -2.71 6.50 -19.44
N GLN A 341 -1.62 6.26 -20.16
CA GLN A 341 -1.69 5.61 -21.47
C GLN A 341 -2.13 4.15 -21.33
N VAL A 342 -3.14 3.77 -22.11
CA VAL A 342 -3.68 2.40 -22.15
C VAL A 342 -2.88 1.54 -23.10
N VAL A 343 -2.42 0.38 -22.64
CA VAL A 343 -1.80 -0.66 -23.47
C VAL A 343 -2.72 -1.87 -23.49
N SER A 344 -3.02 -2.37 -24.70
CA SER A 344 -3.80 -3.60 -24.88
C SER A 344 -2.86 -4.78 -25.07
N LEU A 345 -3.03 -5.83 -24.27
CA LEU A 345 -2.26 -7.08 -24.28
C LEU A 345 -3.15 -8.23 -24.73
N ASN A 346 -2.66 -9.06 -25.63
CA ASN A 346 -3.31 -10.30 -26.07
C ASN A 346 -2.30 -11.24 -26.73
N ALA A 347 -2.68 -12.50 -26.87
CA ALA A 347 -1.82 -13.54 -27.43
C ALA A 347 -1.30 -13.23 -28.86
N ALA A 348 -2.07 -12.52 -29.67
CA ALA A 348 -1.67 -12.14 -31.05
C ALA A 348 -0.51 -11.13 -31.06
N GLY A 349 -0.33 -10.37 -29.99
CA GLY A 349 0.77 -9.41 -29.84
C GLY A 349 2.12 -10.06 -29.52
N GLY A 350 2.16 -11.38 -29.32
CA GLY A 350 3.36 -12.09 -28.85
C GLY A 350 3.74 -11.69 -27.42
N VAL A 351 4.98 -11.92 -27.03
CA VAL A 351 5.48 -11.52 -25.73
C VAL A 351 5.59 -10.00 -25.66
N GLN A 352 4.88 -9.41 -24.70
CA GLN A 352 4.87 -7.98 -24.41
C GLN A 352 5.22 -7.76 -22.94
N LYS A 353 6.06 -6.76 -22.64
CA LYS A 353 6.48 -6.44 -21.29
C LYS A 353 6.32 -4.95 -21.01
N ILE A 354 5.63 -4.61 -19.93
CA ILE A 354 5.49 -3.23 -19.43
C ILE A 354 6.31 -3.12 -18.14
N VAL A 355 7.25 -2.18 -18.13
CA VAL A 355 8.18 -1.96 -17.01
C VAL A 355 8.04 -0.53 -16.52
N PRO A 356 7.70 -0.30 -15.24
CA PRO A 356 7.81 1.01 -14.64
C PRO A 356 9.24 1.54 -14.69
N THR A 357 9.41 2.81 -15.03
CA THR A 357 10.73 3.48 -14.99
C THR A 357 10.93 4.29 -13.71
N ASN A 358 9.89 4.34 -12.86
CA ASN A 358 9.93 4.96 -11.53
C ASN A 358 9.39 3.96 -10.49
N PRO A 359 10.06 3.75 -9.34
CA PRO A 359 9.62 2.81 -8.28
C PRO A 359 8.22 3.10 -7.72
N GLY A 360 7.77 4.37 -7.81
CA GLY A 360 6.42 4.79 -7.39
C GLY A 360 5.31 4.41 -8.37
N THR A 361 5.65 4.09 -9.62
CA THR A 361 4.66 3.74 -10.63
C THR A 361 3.99 2.41 -10.32
N ARG A 362 2.66 2.37 -10.45
CA ARG A 362 1.81 1.17 -10.35
C ARG A 362 1.18 0.90 -11.69
N LEU A 363 1.03 -0.38 -12.01
CA LEU A 363 0.39 -0.85 -13.24
C LEU A 363 -1.00 -1.37 -12.89
N ALA A 364 -2.05 -0.66 -13.32
CA ALA A 364 -3.44 -1.10 -13.21
C ALA A 364 -3.72 -2.12 -14.31
N VAL A 365 -4.12 -3.33 -13.97
CA VAL A 365 -4.46 -4.42 -14.90
C VAL A 365 -5.97 -4.55 -14.95
N TYR A 366 -6.51 -4.60 -16.15
CA TYR A 366 -7.95 -4.72 -16.41
C TYR A 366 -8.25 -6.03 -17.13
N GLY A 367 -9.14 -6.82 -16.56
CA GLY A 367 -9.74 -7.99 -17.18
C GLY A 367 -11.07 -7.68 -17.87
N ALA A 368 -11.83 -8.70 -18.22
CA ALA A 368 -13.13 -8.57 -18.89
C ALA A 368 -14.18 -7.85 -18.02
N SER A 369 -14.14 -8.00 -16.70
CA SER A 369 -15.06 -7.39 -15.74
C SER A 369 -14.64 -6.00 -15.26
N GLY A 370 -13.55 -5.43 -15.75
CA GLY A 370 -13.02 -4.11 -15.35
C GLY A 370 -11.65 -4.18 -14.71
N LEU A 371 -11.34 -3.23 -13.82
CA LEU A 371 -10.09 -3.21 -13.05
C LEU A 371 -10.00 -4.50 -12.23
N TYR A 372 -8.87 -5.20 -12.37
CA TYR A 372 -8.55 -6.36 -11.55
C TYR A 372 -7.78 -5.92 -10.32
N HIS A 373 -6.52 -5.51 -10.47
CA HIS A 373 -5.71 -4.96 -9.38
C HIS A 373 -4.64 -3.99 -9.91
N HIS A 374 -4.00 -3.27 -8.96
CA HIS A 374 -2.78 -2.50 -9.21
C HIS A 374 -1.55 -3.31 -8.78
N TYR A 375 -0.47 -3.21 -9.53
CA TYR A 375 0.73 -4.01 -9.31
C TYR A 375 2.00 -3.17 -9.23
N ARG A 376 2.93 -3.61 -8.38
CA ARG A 376 4.36 -3.24 -8.45
C ARG A 376 5.05 -4.07 -9.52
N GLY A 377 6.32 -3.72 -9.82
CA GLY A 377 7.12 -4.46 -10.77
C GLY A 377 6.59 -4.37 -12.19
N SER A 378 6.90 -5.34 -13.03
CA SER A 378 6.50 -5.36 -14.44
C SER A 378 5.35 -6.31 -14.69
N ILE A 379 4.58 -6.02 -15.76
CA ILE A 379 3.54 -6.90 -16.29
C ILE A 379 4.05 -7.48 -17.63
N VAL A 380 3.98 -8.79 -17.74
CA VAL A 380 4.35 -9.54 -18.95
C VAL A 380 3.11 -10.25 -19.48
N SER A 381 2.81 -10.05 -20.76
CA SER A 381 1.88 -10.87 -21.53
C SER A 381 2.71 -11.98 -22.19
N GLN A 382 2.40 -13.23 -21.84
CA GLN A 382 3.11 -14.42 -22.28
C GLN A 382 2.11 -15.41 -22.91
N PRO A 383 2.04 -15.46 -24.25
CA PRO A 383 1.20 -16.44 -24.93
C PRO A 383 1.67 -17.87 -24.67
N SER A 384 0.72 -18.77 -24.43
CA SER A 384 0.95 -20.21 -24.33
C SER A 384 -0.24 -20.97 -24.94
N GLY A 385 -0.03 -21.60 -26.06
CA GLY A 385 -1.08 -22.23 -26.85
C GLY A 385 -2.10 -21.19 -27.34
N ARG A 386 -3.37 -21.33 -26.94
CA ARG A 386 -4.46 -20.38 -27.28
C ARG A 386 -4.68 -19.31 -26.20
N LEU A 387 -4.02 -19.44 -25.07
CA LEU A 387 -4.20 -18.55 -23.92
C LEU A 387 -3.11 -17.50 -23.90
N ASP A 388 -3.43 -16.34 -23.40
CA ASP A 388 -2.48 -15.33 -22.96
C ASP A 388 -2.44 -15.32 -21.43
N TYR A 389 -1.25 -15.36 -20.86
CA TYR A 389 -1.01 -15.24 -19.44
C TYR A 389 -0.49 -13.85 -19.12
N ILE A 390 -1.17 -13.17 -18.25
CA ILE A 390 -0.72 -11.88 -17.70
C ILE A 390 0.01 -12.18 -16.41
N ILE A 391 1.31 -11.95 -16.43
CA ILE A 391 2.23 -12.32 -15.36
C ILE A 391 2.79 -11.05 -14.73
N ASN A 392 2.63 -10.91 -13.43
CA ASN A 392 3.30 -9.88 -12.67
C ASN A 392 4.68 -10.37 -12.24
N VAL A 393 5.73 -9.64 -12.58
CA VAL A 393 7.13 -9.97 -12.27
C VAL A 393 7.70 -8.90 -11.36
N LEU A 394 8.07 -9.31 -10.15
CA LEU A 394 8.55 -8.41 -9.11
C LEU A 394 9.44 -9.15 -8.11
N PRO A 395 10.19 -8.45 -7.25
CA PRO A 395 10.93 -9.07 -6.14
C PRO A 395 9.97 -9.78 -5.16
N ILE A 396 10.41 -10.91 -4.58
CA ILE A 396 9.63 -11.66 -3.58
C ILE A 396 9.16 -10.78 -2.42
N GLU A 397 10.00 -9.89 -1.90
CA GLU A 397 9.60 -9.00 -0.79
C GLU A 397 8.46 -8.06 -1.20
N ASP A 398 8.43 -7.57 -2.42
CA ASP A 398 7.31 -6.77 -2.94
C ASP A 398 6.05 -7.60 -3.19
N TYR A 399 6.20 -8.86 -3.63
CA TYR A 399 5.11 -9.82 -3.74
C TYR A 399 4.44 -10.07 -2.38
N LEU A 400 5.22 -10.30 -1.33
CA LEU A 400 4.71 -10.56 0.02
C LEU A 400 3.88 -9.40 0.59
N ARG A 401 4.15 -8.15 0.18
CA ARG A 401 3.36 -6.98 0.58
C ARG A 401 1.92 -7.03 0.04
N GLY A 402 1.75 -7.64 -1.14
CA GLY A 402 0.46 -7.76 -1.80
C GLY A 402 -0.34 -9.02 -1.45
N LEU A 403 0.14 -9.88 -0.55
CA LEU A 403 -0.58 -11.08 -0.15
C LEU A 403 -1.81 -10.79 0.69
N GLY A 404 -2.95 -11.36 0.31
CA GLY A 404 -4.24 -11.25 0.98
C GLY A 404 -4.59 -12.44 1.88
N GLU A 405 -3.62 -13.20 2.35
CA GLU A 405 -3.82 -14.45 3.11
C GLU A 405 -4.43 -14.23 4.49
N VAL A 406 -4.02 -13.17 5.18
CA VAL A 406 -4.53 -12.83 6.50
C VAL A 406 -4.87 -11.33 6.57
N PRO A 407 -5.90 -10.94 7.35
CA PRO A 407 -6.25 -9.54 7.51
C PRO A 407 -5.11 -8.71 8.14
N SER A 408 -4.86 -7.53 7.62
CA SER A 408 -3.86 -6.59 8.16
C SER A 408 -4.18 -6.08 9.57
N SER A 409 -5.42 -6.28 10.04
CA SER A 409 -5.85 -5.98 11.42
C SER A 409 -5.42 -7.02 12.46
N TRP A 410 -4.83 -8.12 12.03
CA TRP A 410 -4.35 -9.15 12.95
C TRP A 410 -3.12 -8.70 13.73
N PRO A 411 -2.79 -9.36 14.86
CA PRO A 411 -1.55 -9.09 15.57
C PRO A 411 -0.33 -9.21 14.66
N LEU A 412 0.61 -8.27 14.77
CA LEU A 412 1.78 -8.20 13.90
C LEU A 412 2.60 -9.50 13.89
N GLU A 413 2.69 -10.19 15.02
CA GLU A 413 3.43 -11.45 15.13
C GLU A 413 2.77 -12.58 14.31
N ALA A 414 1.44 -12.61 14.22
CA ALA A 414 0.73 -13.54 13.36
C ALA A 414 0.98 -13.23 11.85
N ILE A 415 0.95 -11.94 11.49
CA ILE A 415 1.25 -11.51 10.12
C ILE A 415 2.70 -11.86 9.77
N LYS A 416 3.67 -11.65 10.67
CA LYS A 416 5.07 -12.04 10.47
C LYS A 416 5.25 -13.53 10.24
N ALA A 417 4.57 -14.38 11.04
CA ALA A 417 4.61 -15.82 10.85
C ALA A 417 4.07 -16.21 9.48
N GLN A 418 2.92 -15.66 9.08
CA GLN A 418 2.36 -15.87 7.74
C GLN A 418 3.32 -15.42 6.64
N ILE A 419 4.00 -14.27 6.79
CA ILE A 419 4.94 -13.75 5.80
C ILE A 419 6.17 -14.64 5.66
N VAL A 420 6.71 -15.17 6.76
CA VAL A 420 7.84 -16.11 6.71
C VAL A 420 7.44 -17.42 6.04
N ALA A 421 6.28 -17.98 6.41
CA ALA A 421 5.73 -19.17 5.76
C ALA A 421 5.52 -18.93 4.25
N ALA A 422 4.89 -17.82 3.87
CA ALA A 422 4.63 -17.46 2.48
C ALA A 422 5.93 -17.24 1.68
N ARG A 423 6.95 -16.65 2.30
CA ARG A 423 8.29 -16.50 1.67
C ARG A 423 8.92 -17.86 1.39
N CYS A 424 8.87 -18.78 2.36
CA CYS A 424 9.38 -20.14 2.17
C CYS A 424 8.63 -20.88 1.05
N TYR A 425 7.30 -20.77 1.05
CA TYR A 425 6.46 -21.34 0.02
C TYR A 425 6.79 -20.79 -1.37
N ALA A 426 6.86 -19.47 -1.53
CA ALA A 426 7.20 -18.81 -2.80
C ALA A 426 8.57 -19.26 -3.32
N LEU A 427 9.59 -19.28 -2.46
CA LEU A 427 10.96 -19.69 -2.82
C LEU A 427 11.02 -21.14 -3.33
N THR A 428 10.20 -22.03 -2.79
CA THR A 428 10.18 -23.44 -3.20
C THR A 428 9.39 -23.68 -4.49
N HIS A 429 8.65 -22.69 -4.98
CA HIS A 429 7.89 -22.76 -6.22
C HIS A 429 8.54 -22.02 -7.39
N LEU A 430 9.71 -21.40 -7.20
CA LEU A 430 10.41 -20.74 -8.30
C LEU A 430 10.74 -21.73 -9.42
N GLY A 431 10.35 -21.42 -10.64
CA GLY A 431 10.55 -22.25 -11.84
C GLY A 431 9.64 -23.47 -11.93
N SER A 432 8.60 -23.60 -11.09
CA SER A 432 7.78 -24.81 -10.98
C SER A 432 7.00 -25.18 -12.24
N THR A 433 6.49 -24.18 -12.99
CA THR A 433 5.71 -24.44 -14.21
C THR A 433 6.47 -24.16 -15.51
N GLY A 434 7.60 -23.44 -15.44
CA GLY A 434 8.35 -22.96 -16.61
C GLY A 434 7.70 -21.74 -17.29
N LEU A 435 6.46 -21.38 -16.95
CA LEU A 435 5.73 -20.23 -17.47
C LEU A 435 5.57 -19.14 -16.39
N TYR A 436 5.17 -19.53 -15.21
CA TYR A 436 5.08 -18.71 -14.00
C TYR A 436 5.47 -19.56 -12.79
N ASP A 437 5.68 -18.96 -11.65
CA ASP A 437 6.07 -19.65 -10.42
C ASP A 437 4.84 -20.02 -9.59
N VAL A 438 3.92 -19.06 -9.43
CA VAL A 438 2.66 -19.19 -8.68
C VAL A 438 1.55 -18.42 -9.40
N ASP A 439 0.29 -18.75 -9.11
CA ASP A 439 -0.84 -17.89 -9.46
C ASP A 439 -1.36 -17.11 -8.23
N ASP A 440 -2.30 -16.20 -8.45
CA ASP A 440 -2.87 -15.30 -7.44
C ASP A 440 -4.08 -15.90 -6.70
N THR A 441 -4.36 -17.18 -6.86
CA THR A 441 -5.51 -17.86 -6.30
C THR A 441 -5.15 -18.70 -5.05
N THR A 442 -6.17 -19.23 -4.39
CA THR A 442 -6.01 -20.17 -3.27
C THR A 442 -5.36 -21.50 -3.63
N GLN A 443 -5.05 -21.75 -4.90
CA GLN A 443 -4.26 -22.91 -5.33
C GLN A 443 -2.79 -22.77 -4.91
N TYR A 444 -2.30 -21.54 -4.89
CA TYR A 444 -0.97 -21.19 -4.42
C TYR A 444 -1.08 -20.23 -3.24
N GLN A 445 -1.15 -18.93 -3.49
CA GLN A 445 -1.24 -17.90 -2.45
C GLN A 445 -2.13 -16.75 -2.95
N VAL A 446 -3.10 -16.32 -2.14
CA VAL A 446 -3.96 -15.19 -2.49
C VAL A 446 -3.11 -13.93 -2.62
N TYR A 447 -2.99 -13.42 -3.85
CA TYR A 447 -2.20 -12.23 -4.15
C TYR A 447 -3.08 -11.14 -4.78
N LEU A 448 -3.21 -10.02 -4.10
CA LEU A 448 -4.09 -8.90 -4.47
C LEU A 448 -3.29 -7.69 -4.98
N GLY A 449 -1.98 -7.87 -5.24
CA GLY A 449 -1.13 -6.80 -5.73
C GLY A 449 -0.98 -5.65 -4.74
N ALA A 450 -0.73 -4.45 -5.28
CA ALA A 450 -0.53 -3.25 -4.47
C ALA A 450 -1.79 -2.77 -3.75
N ASP A 451 -2.96 -3.26 -4.11
CA ASP A 451 -4.22 -2.90 -3.47
C ASP A 451 -4.35 -3.43 -2.04
N ASN A 452 -3.61 -4.50 -1.69
CA ASN A 452 -3.59 -5.06 -0.34
C ASN A 452 -2.45 -4.53 0.54
N GLU A 453 -1.59 -3.69 0.02
CA GLU A 453 -0.49 -3.13 0.81
C GLU A 453 -1.03 -2.27 1.96
N SER A 454 -0.57 -2.55 3.16
CA SER A 454 -0.96 -1.84 4.37
C SER A 454 0.23 -1.62 5.29
N GLY A 455 0.11 -0.71 6.26
CA GLY A 455 1.17 -0.47 7.23
C GLY A 455 1.61 -1.72 7.99
N PRO A 456 0.70 -2.52 8.59
CA PRO A 456 1.05 -3.75 9.28
C PRO A 456 1.66 -4.82 8.37
N GLN A 457 1.12 -5.00 7.17
CA GLN A 457 1.65 -5.95 6.19
C GLN A 457 3.08 -5.57 5.78
N ASN A 458 3.30 -4.32 5.41
CA ASN A 458 4.62 -3.81 5.04
C ASN A 458 5.61 -3.93 6.20
N ALA A 459 5.19 -3.61 7.42
CA ALA A 459 6.03 -3.76 8.61
C ALA A 459 6.41 -5.23 8.88
N ALA A 460 5.49 -6.18 8.65
CA ALA A 460 5.78 -7.60 8.80
C ALA A 460 6.82 -8.06 7.77
N VAL A 461 6.68 -7.64 6.50
CA VAL A 461 7.66 -7.95 5.45
C VAL A 461 9.03 -7.36 5.79
N ASP A 462 9.08 -6.06 6.15
CA ASP A 462 10.35 -5.37 6.45
C ASP A 462 11.07 -5.99 7.65
N GLN A 463 10.33 -6.31 8.74
CA GLN A 463 10.91 -6.87 9.97
C GLN A 463 11.31 -8.35 9.83
N THR A 464 10.83 -9.04 8.80
CA THR A 464 11.18 -10.45 8.52
C THR A 464 11.93 -10.62 7.21
N SER A 465 12.40 -9.53 6.59
CA SER A 465 13.04 -9.56 5.27
C SER A 465 14.15 -10.61 5.21
N GLY A 466 14.10 -11.46 4.19
CA GLY A 466 15.05 -12.53 3.96
C GLY A 466 14.96 -13.72 4.92
N GLN A 467 14.19 -13.66 6.00
CA GLN A 467 14.12 -14.75 6.98
C GLN A 467 13.31 -15.92 6.44
N VAL A 468 13.89 -17.11 6.57
CA VAL A 468 13.31 -18.38 6.10
C VAL A 468 13.54 -19.50 7.10
N LEU A 469 12.70 -20.53 6.99
CA LEU A 469 12.85 -21.77 7.71
C LEU A 469 13.54 -22.83 6.83
N MET A 470 14.45 -23.57 7.42
CA MET A 470 15.27 -24.57 6.74
C MET A 470 15.11 -25.94 7.40
N SER A 471 15.11 -26.98 6.57
CA SER A 471 15.23 -28.38 7.00
C SER A 471 16.19 -29.11 6.06
N GLY A 472 17.15 -29.85 6.61
CA GLY A 472 18.15 -30.54 5.82
C GLY A 472 18.98 -29.65 4.89
N GLY A 473 19.22 -28.38 5.26
CA GLY A 473 19.96 -27.39 4.46
C GLY A 473 19.17 -26.78 3.30
N ARG A 474 17.85 -27.01 3.20
CA ARG A 474 16.96 -26.47 2.17
C ARG A 474 15.84 -25.67 2.79
N VAL A 475 15.33 -24.67 2.08
CA VAL A 475 14.11 -23.95 2.45
C VAL A 475 12.95 -24.95 2.48
N ILE A 476 12.09 -24.85 3.51
CA ILE A 476 10.96 -25.75 3.64
C ILE A 476 9.82 -25.39 2.68
N VAL A 477 9.02 -26.37 2.29
CA VAL A 477 7.70 -26.14 1.68
C VAL A 477 6.73 -25.84 2.81
N ALA A 478 6.52 -24.56 3.08
CA ALA A 478 5.72 -24.12 4.21
C ALA A 478 4.23 -24.02 3.82
N PHE A 479 3.50 -25.13 3.84
CA PHE A 479 2.05 -25.13 3.68
C PHE A 479 1.38 -24.40 4.84
N PHE A 480 0.25 -23.74 4.57
CA PHE A 480 -0.59 -23.10 5.57
C PHE A 480 -2.06 -23.19 5.17
N SER A 481 -2.95 -23.12 6.14
CA SER A 481 -4.40 -23.13 5.92
C SER A 481 -5.12 -22.28 6.96
N ALA A 482 -6.40 -21.99 6.72
CA ALA A 482 -7.14 -21.04 7.56
C ALA A 482 -7.22 -21.51 9.02
N SER A 483 -7.84 -22.67 9.29
CA SER A 483 -8.06 -23.20 10.64
C SER A 483 -7.88 -24.72 10.60
N ASP A 484 -7.02 -25.23 11.46
CA ASP A 484 -6.78 -26.67 11.54
C ASP A 484 -7.80 -27.40 12.42
N GLY A 485 -8.69 -26.63 13.09
CA GLY A 485 -9.67 -27.18 14.00
C GLY A 485 -9.07 -27.66 15.32
N GLY A 486 -7.83 -27.20 15.63
CA GLY A 486 -7.11 -27.44 16.85
C GLY A 486 -6.08 -28.56 16.84
N HIS A 487 -5.91 -29.19 15.70
CA HIS A 487 -4.80 -30.10 15.45
C HIS A 487 -4.44 -30.10 13.96
N THR A 488 -3.19 -29.78 13.64
CA THR A 488 -2.73 -29.83 12.26
C THR A 488 -2.62 -31.27 11.76
N ALA A 489 -2.68 -31.46 10.45
CA ALA A 489 -2.54 -32.78 9.82
C ALA A 489 -1.09 -33.06 9.42
N ASN A 490 -0.71 -34.34 9.38
CA ASN A 490 0.51 -34.74 8.69
C ASN A 490 0.37 -34.52 7.19
N VAL A 491 1.45 -34.14 6.53
CA VAL A 491 1.49 -34.04 5.05
C VAL A 491 1.13 -35.35 4.36
N SER A 492 1.49 -36.50 4.98
CA SER A 492 1.18 -37.82 4.45
C SER A 492 -0.32 -38.11 4.34
N ASP A 493 -1.09 -37.55 5.27
CA ASP A 493 -2.50 -37.87 5.44
C ASP A 493 -3.37 -37.07 4.44
N ILE A 494 -2.90 -35.88 4.04
CA ILE A 494 -3.64 -34.96 3.16
C ILE A 494 -3.11 -34.95 1.73
N PHE A 495 -1.79 -34.77 1.58
CA PHE A 495 -1.14 -34.59 0.26
C PHE A 495 -0.34 -35.82 -0.21
N GLY A 496 -0.36 -36.92 0.54
CA GLY A 496 0.35 -38.15 0.19
C GLY A 496 1.87 -38.04 0.31
N GLY A 497 2.42 -36.96 0.88
CA GLY A 497 3.84 -36.78 1.13
C GLY A 497 4.37 -37.72 2.22
N SER A 498 5.69 -37.91 2.29
CA SER A 498 6.31 -38.70 3.34
C SER A 498 6.86 -37.82 4.45
N LEU A 499 6.63 -38.20 5.72
CA LEU A 499 7.27 -37.53 6.85
C LEU A 499 8.80 -37.76 6.90
N ALA A 500 9.34 -38.69 6.13
CA ALA A 500 10.78 -38.79 5.93
C ALA A 500 11.31 -37.67 5.01
N THR A 501 10.52 -37.26 4.01
CA THR A 501 10.85 -36.14 3.11
C THR A 501 10.51 -34.79 3.73
N TYR A 502 9.41 -34.69 4.44
CA TYR A 502 8.89 -33.44 5.05
C TYR A 502 8.75 -33.62 6.57
N PRO A 503 9.84 -33.83 7.33
CA PRO A 503 9.77 -34.14 8.77
C PRO A 503 9.15 -33.01 9.60
N TYR A 504 9.11 -31.80 9.08
CA TYR A 504 8.57 -30.59 9.68
C TYR A 504 7.08 -30.39 9.43
N LEU A 505 6.43 -31.19 8.57
CA LEU A 505 4.99 -31.15 8.30
C LEU A 505 4.27 -32.29 9.04
N ARG A 506 4.55 -32.39 10.33
CA ARG A 506 3.85 -33.28 11.29
C ARG A 506 2.66 -32.57 11.87
N GLY A 507 1.59 -33.33 12.11
CA GLY A 507 0.48 -32.88 12.92
C GLY A 507 0.94 -32.48 14.32
N VAL A 508 0.52 -31.31 14.77
CA VAL A 508 0.74 -30.76 16.11
C VAL A 508 -0.57 -30.27 16.69
N ALA A 509 -0.71 -30.33 18.02
CA ALA A 509 -1.86 -29.77 18.70
C ALA A 509 -1.87 -28.24 18.59
N ASP A 510 -3.01 -27.65 18.28
CA ASP A 510 -3.20 -26.20 18.20
C ASP A 510 -4.40 -25.73 19.04
N PRO A 511 -4.28 -25.71 20.36
CA PRO A 511 -5.35 -25.23 21.23
C PRO A 511 -5.66 -23.74 21.06
N TRP A 512 -4.83 -22.97 20.33
CA TRP A 512 -5.03 -21.56 20.04
C TRP A 512 -5.96 -21.32 18.86
N ASP A 513 -6.25 -22.34 18.05
CA ASP A 513 -7.22 -22.25 16.93
C ASP A 513 -8.66 -21.94 17.41
N ILE A 514 -8.93 -22.08 18.71
CA ILE A 514 -10.24 -21.75 19.33
C ILE A 514 -10.72 -20.32 19.05
N VAL A 515 -9.84 -19.40 18.65
CA VAL A 515 -10.21 -18.03 18.23
C VAL A 515 -10.76 -17.98 16.80
N ALA A 516 -10.76 -19.09 16.08
CA ALA A 516 -11.28 -19.18 14.72
C ALA A 516 -12.82 -19.14 14.68
N PRO A 517 -13.43 -18.34 13.80
CA PRO A 517 -14.90 -18.27 13.69
C PRO A 517 -15.57 -19.60 13.33
N ARG A 518 -14.79 -20.52 12.73
CA ARG A 518 -15.22 -21.86 12.36
C ARG A 518 -14.36 -22.93 13.04
N HIS A 519 -13.79 -22.60 14.20
CA HIS A 519 -13.15 -23.60 15.04
C HIS A 519 -14.10 -24.78 15.25
N THR A 520 -15.35 -24.48 15.58
CA THR A 520 -16.43 -25.46 15.63
C THR A 520 -17.53 -25.04 14.67
N TRP A 521 -18.04 -25.99 13.87
CA TRP A 521 -19.14 -25.75 12.96
C TRP A 521 -20.10 -26.93 12.96
N TYR A 522 -21.34 -26.70 12.53
CA TYR A 522 -22.36 -27.75 12.38
C TYR A 522 -23.28 -27.44 11.19
N THR A 523 -23.91 -28.50 10.68
CA THR A 523 -24.87 -28.40 9.58
C THR A 523 -26.31 -28.44 10.11
N GLY A 524 -27.27 -28.28 9.22
CA GLY A 524 -28.64 -28.68 9.42
C GLY A 524 -28.76 -30.20 9.60
N THR A 525 -29.98 -30.67 9.75
CA THR A 525 -30.30 -32.12 9.89
C THR A 525 -30.70 -32.71 8.54
N TYR A 526 -30.08 -33.83 8.17
CA TYR A 526 -30.30 -34.52 6.91
C TYR A 526 -30.84 -35.91 7.17
N SER A 527 -31.95 -36.28 6.50
CA SER A 527 -32.43 -37.64 6.54
C SER A 527 -31.50 -38.59 5.77
N TYR A 528 -31.41 -39.85 6.16
CA TYR A 528 -30.63 -40.83 5.39
C TYR A 528 -31.15 -40.98 3.96
N ALA A 529 -32.44 -40.77 3.72
CA ALA A 529 -33.01 -40.73 2.37
C ALA A 529 -32.45 -39.54 1.53
N THR A 530 -32.16 -38.41 2.16
CA THR A 530 -31.49 -37.28 1.46
C THR A 530 -30.06 -37.66 1.10
N LEU A 531 -29.28 -38.21 2.04
CA LEU A 531 -27.91 -38.62 1.79
C LEU A 531 -27.82 -39.78 0.79
N GLU A 532 -28.81 -40.71 0.80
CA GLU A 532 -28.90 -41.77 -0.19
C GLU A 532 -28.97 -41.21 -1.62
N ARG A 533 -29.79 -40.16 -1.84
CA ARG A 533 -29.88 -39.50 -3.14
C ARG A 533 -28.57 -38.80 -3.57
N LEU A 534 -27.71 -38.45 -2.63
CA LEU A 534 -26.40 -37.86 -2.94
C LEU A 534 -25.38 -38.91 -3.35
N TYR A 535 -25.40 -40.07 -2.73
CA TYR A 535 -24.27 -40.99 -2.76
C TYR A 535 -24.58 -42.39 -3.31
N PHE A 536 -25.85 -42.75 -3.47
CA PHE A 536 -26.26 -44.08 -3.97
C PHE A 536 -26.86 -43.97 -5.37
N SER A 537 -26.33 -44.77 -6.27
CA SER A 537 -27.00 -45.11 -7.53
C SER A 537 -28.05 -46.25 -7.33
N ALA A 538 -28.86 -46.52 -8.34
CA ALA A 538 -29.78 -47.67 -8.32
C ALA A 538 -29.02 -48.99 -8.11
N ALA A 539 -27.83 -49.14 -8.69
CA ALA A 539 -26.98 -50.30 -8.47
C ALA A 539 -26.48 -50.40 -7.02
N ASP A 540 -26.16 -49.26 -6.39
CA ASP A 540 -25.75 -49.21 -4.97
C ASP A 540 -26.92 -49.63 -4.05
N ILE A 541 -28.15 -49.17 -4.32
CA ILE A 541 -29.34 -49.59 -3.57
C ILE A 541 -29.56 -51.10 -3.73
N THR A 542 -29.32 -51.61 -4.93
CA THR A 542 -29.40 -53.06 -5.18
C THR A 542 -28.33 -53.83 -4.40
N ALA A 543 -27.10 -53.33 -4.36
CA ALA A 543 -25.99 -54.01 -3.70
C ALA A 543 -26.01 -53.87 -2.17
N TYR A 544 -26.25 -52.66 -1.67
CA TYR A 544 -26.08 -52.30 -0.25
C TYR A 544 -27.42 -52.11 0.48
N GLY A 545 -28.55 -52.06 -0.23
CA GLY A 545 -29.85 -51.70 0.33
C GLY A 545 -29.97 -50.21 0.61
N HIS A 546 -31.09 -49.79 1.21
CA HIS A 546 -31.32 -48.37 1.58
C HIS A 546 -30.43 -47.93 2.72
N LEU A 547 -29.93 -46.67 2.62
CA LEU A 547 -29.04 -46.07 3.60
C LEU A 547 -29.74 -45.89 4.95
N ARG A 548 -29.11 -46.28 6.05
CA ARG A 548 -29.61 -46.14 7.42
C ARG A 548 -28.59 -45.68 8.44
N GLY A 549 -27.34 -45.45 8.04
CA GLY A 549 -26.29 -45.01 8.95
C GLY A 549 -25.03 -44.60 8.23
N LEU A 550 -24.13 -44.02 9.01
CA LEU A 550 -22.77 -43.64 8.58
C LEU A 550 -21.75 -44.30 9.51
N ASP A 551 -20.64 -44.75 8.94
CA ASP A 551 -19.43 -45.14 9.66
C ASP A 551 -18.36 -44.06 9.43
N LEU A 552 -17.99 -43.36 10.51
CA LEU A 552 -17.07 -42.25 10.55
C LEU A 552 -15.85 -42.56 11.43
N HIS A 553 -15.40 -43.81 11.47
CA HIS A 553 -14.30 -44.25 12.34
C HIS A 553 -12.95 -44.32 11.65
N ASP A 554 -12.94 -44.36 10.31
CA ASP A 554 -11.69 -44.39 9.55
C ASP A 554 -11.04 -43.01 9.52
N ARG A 555 -10.15 -42.77 10.48
CA ARG A 555 -9.51 -41.48 10.73
C ARG A 555 -7.99 -41.58 10.74
N ASP A 556 -7.36 -40.51 10.34
CA ASP A 556 -5.92 -40.30 10.46
C ASP A 556 -5.48 -39.97 11.91
N SER A 557 -4.20 -39.70 12.08
CA SER A 557 -3.61 -39.36 13.38
C SER A 557 -4.04 -37.98 13.91
N SER A 558 -4.57 -37.11 13.06
CA SER A 558 -5.10 -35.78 13.39
C SER A 558 -6.62 -35.77 13.57
N ASP A 559 -7.22 -36.94 13.63
CA ASP A 559 -8.68 -37.18 13.76
C ASP A 559 -9.53 -36.76 12.52
N ARG A 560 -8.87 -36.56 11.38
CA ARG A 560 -9.56 -36.34 10.11
C ARG A 560 -9.99 -37.65 9.48
N LEU A 561 -11.16 -37.65 8.81
CA LEU A 561 -11.69 -38.83 8.13
C LEU A 561 -10.86 -39.13 6.87
N ASN A 562 -10.53 -40.38 6.66
CA ASN A 562 -9.98 -40.89 5.40
C ASN A 562 -11.12 -41.35 4.47
N THR A 563 -12.09 -42.06 5.03
CA THR A 563 -13.25 -42.55 4.29
C THR A 563 -14.54 -42.41 5.10
N VAL A 564 -15.66 -42.37 4.40
CA VAL A 564 -17.00 -42.45 4.98
C VAL A 564 -17.64 -43.76 4.55
N GLY A 565 -18.04 -44.55 5.51
CA GLY A 565 -18.83 -45.75 5.29
C GLY A 565 -20.33 -45.42 5.26
N LEU A 566 -20.97 -45.65 4.13
CA LEU A 566 -22.41 -45.47 3.92
C LEU A 566 -23.09 -46.80 4.25
N ILE A 567 -23.70 -46.93 5.44
CA ILE A 567 -24.26 -48.16 5.97
C ILE A 567 -25.66 -48.35 5.38
N GLY A 568 -25.76 -49.24 4.43
CA GLY A 568 -27.05 -49.69 3.88
C GLY A 568 -27.66 -50.83 4.68
N SER A 569 -28.90 -51.24 4.30
CA SER A 569 -29.62 -52.33 4.96
C SER A 569 -29.01 -53.72 4.70
N ARG A 570 -28.13 -53.85 3.71
CA ARG A 570 -27.52 -55.11 3.27
C ARG A 570 -25.99 -55.10 3.24
N GLY A 571 -25.36 -53.93 3.43
CA GLY A 571 -23.92 -53.81 3.39
C GLY A 571 -23.44 -52.35 3.54
N VAL A 572 -22.15 -52.15 3.45
CA VAL A 572 -21.53 -50.82 3.59
C VAL A 572 -20.80 -50.45 2.31
N LYS A 573 -21.16 -49.32 1.72
CA LYS A 573 -20.40 -48.67 0.64
C LYS A 573 -19.39 -47.69 1.26
N ARG A 574 -18.10 -47.88 1.02
CA ARG A 574 -17.06 -46.90 1.44
C ARG A 574 -16.71 -45.96 0.31
N ILE A 575 -16.63 -44.68 0.62
CA ILE A 575 -16.18 -43.64 -0.32
C ILE A 575 -15.10 -42.80 0.35
N GLY A 576 -14.16 -42.34 -0.45
CA GLY A 576 -13.12 -41.43 0.03
C GLY A 576 -13.71 -40.12 0.53
N ILE A 577 -13.08 -39.53 1.53
CA ILE A 577 -13.58 -38.32 2.19
C ILE A 577 -13.75 -37.14 1.19
N GLN A 578 -12.84 -36.96 0.24
CA GLN A 578 -12.96 -35.90 -0.74
C GLN A 578 -14.18 -36.05 -1.64
N ALA A 579 -14.51 -37.28 -2.04
CA ALA A 579 -15.74 -37.57 -2.79
C ALA A 579 -16.99 -37.29 -1.95
N PHE A 580 -16.94 -37.59 -0.64
CA PHE A 580 -18.03 -37.26 0.27
C PHE A 580 -18.21 -35.74 0.43
N LEU A 581 -17.14 -34.98 0.70
CA LEU A 581 -17.17 -33.52 0.82
C LEU A 581 -17.69 -32.87 -0.47
N HIS A 582 -17.17 -33.30 -1.61
CA HIS A 582 -17.57 -32.74 -2.91
C HIS A 582 -19.05 -33.01 -3.20
N GLY A 583 -19.52 -34.27 -2.99
CA GLY A 583 -20.91 -34.65 -3.20
C GLY A 583 -21.86 -33.86 -2.30
N PHE A 584 -21.49 -33.61 -1.04
CA PHE A 584 -22.29 -32.83 -0.12
C PHE A 584 -22.30 -31.34 -0.52
N ASN A 585 -21.14 -30.74 -0.70
CA ASN A 585 -20.99 -29.31 -0.91
C ASN A 585 -21.50 -28.83 -2.28
N ALA A 586 -21.48 -29.70 -3.30
CA ALA A 586 -21.96 -29.36 -4.64
C ALA A 586 -23.46 -29.54 -4.83
N SER A 587 -24.16 -30.17 -3.86
CA SER A 587 -25.55 -30.56 -4.03
C SER A 587 -26.54 -29.46 -3.63
N PRO A 588 -27.56 -29.18 -4.43
CA PRO A 588 -28.65 -28.29 -4.02
C PRO A 588 -29.51 -28.88 -2.87
N LEU A 589 -29.43 -30.18 -2.61
CA LEU A 589 -30.17 -30.83 -1.53
C LEU A 589 -29.64 -30.52 -0.14
N THR A 590 -28.42 -29.98 -0.05
CA THR A 590 -27.78 -29.55 1.20
C THR A 590 -27.96 -28.05 1.46
N GLY A 591 -28.59 -27.35 0.53
CA GLY A 591 -28.87 -25.92 0.66
C GLY A 591 -27.59 -25.07 0.70
N ARG A 592 -27.38 -24.35 1.82
CA ARG A 592 -26.19 -23.52 2.05
C ARG A 592 -25.20 -24.13 3.04
N ASP A 593 -25.48 -25.35 3.52
CA ASP A 593 -24.58 -26.03 4.44
C ASP A 593 -23.32 -26.48 3.71
N VAL A 594 -22.17 -26.37 4.40
CA VAL A 594 -20.86 -26.74 3.88
C VAL A 594 -20.15 -27.61 4.92
N LEU A 595 -19.60 -28.71 4.48
CA LEU A 595 -18.60 -29.47 5.23
C LEU A 595 -17.24 -28.82 4.92
N TRP A 596 -16.67 -28.14 5.91
CA TRP A 596 -15.55 -27.22 5.70
C TRP A 596 -14.18 -27.92 5.57
N ASN A 597 -14.07 -29.14 6.13
CA ASN A 597 -12.89 -29.99 6.03
C ASN A 597 -13.25 -31.44 6.43
N GLU A 598 -12.24 -32.28 6.56
CA GLU A 598 -12.38 -33.73 6.88
C GLU A 598 -12.57 -34.01 8.38
N MET A 599 -12.36 -32.99 9.25
CA MET A 599 -12.46 -33.15 10.70
C MET A 599 -13.90 -32.97 11.18
N PHE A 600 -14.74 -33.98 10.99
CA PHE A 600 -16.12 -33.94 11.45
C PHE A 600 -16.61 -35.30 11.91
N GLY A 601 -17.73 -35.30 12.66
CA GLY A 601 -18.47 -36.47 13.11
C GLY A 601 -19.96 -36.26 12.96
N SER A 602 -20.73 -37.26 13.34
CA SER A 602 -22.18 -37.19 13.43
C SER A 602 -22.64 -37.08 14.89
N THR A 603 -23.77 -36.39 15.13
CA THR A 603 -24.41 -36.41 16.46
C THR A 603 -25.27 -37.66 16.68
N PRO A 604 -25.31 -38.25 17.87
CA PRO A 604 -24.71 -37.87 19.15
C PRO A 604 -23.21 -38.20 19.22
N ALA A 605 -22.50 -37.34 19.86
CA ALA A 605 -21.08 -37.22 20.09
C ALA A 605 -20.22 -38.45 19.74
N GLN A 606 -19.49 -38.37 18.64
CA GLN A 606 -18.24 -39.10 18.55
C GLN A 606 -17.19 -38.31 19.36
N THR A 607 -16.53 -39.01 20.27
CA THR A 607 -15.46 -38.44 21.08
C THR A 607 -14.23 -38.17 20.23
N TRP A 608 -13.71 -36.93 20.30
CA TRP A 608 -12.52 -36.49 19.60
C TRP A 608 -11.29 -36.79 20.46
N ARG A 609 -10.18 -37.23 19.86
CA ARG A 609 -8.99 -37.65 20.62
C ARG A 609 -8.17 -36.51 21.19
N TYR A 610 -8.30 -35.31 20.68
CA TYR A 610 -7.37 -34.22 20.94
C TYR A 610 -8.00 -32.96 21.55
N TRP A 611 -9.20 -33.08 22.13
CA TRP A 611 -9.89 -31.91 22.71
C TRP A 611 -10.37 -32.16 24.12
#